data_88ad3e465d14f76973dbeda6b34c450a
#
_entry.id   88ad3e465d14f76973dbeda6b34c450a
#
_cell.length_a   1.000
_cell.length_b   1.000
_cell.length_c   1.000
_cell.angle_alpha   90.00
_cell.angle_beta   90.00
_cell.angle_gamma   90.00
#
_symmetry.space_group_name_H-M   'P 1'
#
loop_
_entity.id
_entity.type
_entity.pdbx_description
1 polymer ?
#
loop_
_entity_poly.entity_id
_entity_poly.type
_entity_poly.pdbx_seq_one_letter_code
_entity_poly.pdbx_strand_id
1 'polypeptide(L)'
;MLDSYKASRIAPWLHPLWESLDFAKFPNAILLHGQSGIGKFAFSVELAKALLCEGSESAAKPCNQCEACHWFDTGNHPDFISLVPETHRKLLPHADYESDDAPKRGKAARDDDGEPSEKKEKKIISIEETRQAIENLSIGSHRGGNRVILIYPLEMLRSDAANTLLKSLEEPPANTIFILLADRVDRVLPTIRSRCRLLTAPRPDRAQGLTWLKRQLSNISGLKMSEVDVETIYDEQGGAPFSVLDSLVARHNKDDKDELTISIQASRYLLQSMAQGGRINWLDTAEKTHKAQYAFLLASMQRWISDLQSVVQGGEPRYYPKHVTTLQGLSRMANVQKLLQFWKSLVQARRHENHPLANRIQLEALLSQYQQIFGS
;
A
#
# COMPACT_ATOMS: atom_id res chain seq x y z
N MET A 1 18.25 -3.88 8.27
CA MET A 1 17.66 -2.54 8.11
C MET A 1 16.14 -2.46 8.34
N LEU A 2 15.43 -3.56 8.29
CA LEU A 2 14.00 -3.64 8.62
C LEU A 2 13.71 -3.70 10.13
N ASP A 3 14.74 -3.78 10.96
CA ASP A 3 14.60 -3.88 12.42
C ASP A 3 14.06 -2.62 13.09
N SER A 4 14.12 -1.46 12.42
CA SER A 4 13.52 -0.22 12.93
C SER A 4 12.00 -0.22 12.94
N TYR A 5 11.35 -1.09 12.13
CA TYR A 5 9.90 -1.30 12.16
C TYR A 5 9.44 -2.08 13.41
N LYS A 6 10.37 -2.75 14.13
CA LYS A 6 10.03 -3.63 15.27
C LYS A 6 9.70 -2.90 16.57
N ALA A 7 10.08 -1.62 16.71
CA ALA A 7 10.01 -0.94 18.02
C ALA A 7 8.62 -0.39 18.38
N SER A 8 7.71 -0.16 17.43
CA SER A 8 6.31 0.21 17.69
C SER A 8 5.45 -0.21 16.52
N ARG A 9 4.93 -1.43 16.58
CA ARG A 9 4.14 -2.04 15.48
C ARG A 9 2.80 -1.32 15.24
N ILE A 10 2.29 -0.59 16.24
CA ILE A 10 1.05 0.19 16.13
C ILE A 10 1.39 1.67 16.12
N ALA A 11 1.04 2.35 15.03
CA ALA A 11 1.23 3.78 14.94
C ALA A 11 0.26 4.54 15.88
N PRO A 12 0.67 5.69 16.47
CA PRO A 12 -0.13 6.38 17.49
C PRO A 12 -1.58 6.68 17.08
N TRP A 13 -1.82 7.04 15.83
CA TRP A 13 -3.17 7.31 15.32
C TRP A 13 -4.04 6.05 15.18
N LEU A 14 -3.45 4.85 15.25
CA LEU A 14 -4.18 3.57 15.21
C LEU A 14 -4.48 3.02 16.60
N HIS A 15 -3.93 3.61 17.68
CA HIS A 15 -4.22 3.18 19.05
C HIS A 15 -5.72 3.26 19.41
N PRO A 16 -6.47 4.33 19.08
CA PRO A 16 -7.90 4.36 19.39
C PRO A 16 -8.68 3.23 18.70
N LEU A 17 -8.27 2.84 17.48
CA LEU A 17 -8.86 1.68 16.82
C LEU A 17 -8.52 0.39 17.56
N TRP A 18 -7.26 0.22 18.00
CA TRP A 18 -6.82 -0.94 18.77
C TRP A 18 -7.61 -1.09 20.10
N GLU A 19 -7.76 -0.02 20.84
CA GLU A 19 -8.49 0.02 22.11
C GLU A 19 -9.99 -0.26 21.95
N SER A 20 -10.54 -0.03 20.76
CA SER A 20 -11.94 -0.34 20.44
C SER A 20 -12.20 -1.81 20.13
N LEU A 21 -11.16 -2.65 20.02
CA LEU A 21 -11.28 -4.07 19.68
C LEU A 21 -11.60 -4.90 20.92
N ASP A 22 -12.64 -5.70 20.82
CA ASP A 22 -13.00 -6.68 21.84
C ASP A 22 -12.43 -8.06 21.40
N PHE A 23 -11.33 -8.47 22.02
CA PHE A 23 -10.67 -9.74 21.71
C PHE A 23 -11.47 -10.96 22.17
N ALA A 24 -12.37 -10.80 23.17
CA ALA A 24 -13.22 -11.90 23.65
C ALA A 24 -14.39 -12.19 22.70
N LYS A 25 -14.85 -11.15 21.96
CA LYS A 25 -15.96 -11.23 20.98
C LYS A 25 -15.51 -10.74 19.60
N PHE A 26 -14.35 -11.23 19.16
CA PHE A 26 -13.81 -10.81 17.87
C PHE A 26 -14.60 -11.45 16.71
N PRO A 27 -14.97 -10.68 15.68
CA PRO A 27 -15.71 -11.21 14.53
C PRO A 27 -14.85 -12.15 13.69
N ASN A 28 -15.47 -13.14 13.04
CA ASN A 28 -14.77 -14.10 12.19
C ASN A 28 -14.13 -13.45 10.95
N ALA A 29 -14.62 -12.30 10.50
CA ALA A 29 -14.05 -11.57 9.36
C ALA A 29 -14.10 -10.06 9.59
N ILE A 30 -12.95 -9.41 9.44
CA ILE A 30 -12.82 -7.95 9.41
C ILE A 30 -12.24 -7.52 8.06
N LEU A 31 -12.67 -6.34 7.59
CA LEU A 31 -12.06 -5.64 6.47
C LEU A 31 -11.55 -4.29 6.97
N LEU A 32 -10.24 -4.22 7.22
CA LEU A 32 -9.55 -2.98 7.58
C LEU A 32 -9.21 -2.21 6.30
N HIS A 33 -9.76 -1.02 6.16
CA HIS A 33 -9.55 -0.20 4.99
C HIS A 33 -9.12 1.24 5.33
N GLY A 34 -8.47 1.91 4.39
CA GLY A 34 -8.01 3.30 4.56
C GLY A 34 -6.88 3.63 3.60
N GLN A 35 -6.38 4.85 3.68
CA GLN A 35 -5.29 5.32 2.81
C GLN A 35 -4.08 4.38 2.86
N SER A 36 -3.41 4.17 1.71
CA SER A 36 -2.13 3.46 1.67
C SER A 36 -1.05 4.20 2.47
N GLY A 37 -0.13 3.44 3.08
CA GLY A 37 1.03 4.01 3.78
C GLY A 37 0.74 4.66 5.13
N ILE A 38 -0.39 4.35 5.78
CA ILE A 38 -0.71 4.81 7.15
C ILE A 38 -0.48 3.75 8.23
N GLY A 39 0.15 2.60 7.89
CA GLY A 39 0.52 1.57 8.85
C GLY A 39 -0.53 0.47 9.06
N LYS A 40 -1.53 0.33 8.18
CA LYS A 40 -2.56 -0.72 8.28
C LYS A 40 -1.97 -2.13 8.32
N PHE A 41 -0.97 -2.41 7.49
CA PHE A 41 -0.34 -3.73 7.44
C PHE A 41 0.36 -4.07 8.76
N ALA A 42 1.20 -3.18 9.29
CA ALA A 42 1.87 -3.37 10.57
C ALA A 42 0.87 -3.57 11.73
N PHE A 43 -0.21 -2.76 11.74
CA PHE A 43 -1.32 -2.93 12.69
C PHE A 43 -1.95 -4.33 12.60
N SER A 44 -2.19 -4.82 11.38
CA SER A 44 -2.85 -6.12 11.18
C SER A 44 -1.95 -7.31 11.50
N VAL A 45 -0.65 -7.17 11.32
CA VAL A 45 0.33 -8.18 11.78
C VAL A 45 0.33 -8.27 13.30
N GLU A 46 0.32 -7.12 14.00
CA GLU A 46 0.22 -7.10 15.47
C GLU A 46 -1.13 -7.62 15.97
N LEU A 47 -2.22 -7.31 15.25
CA LEU A 47 -3.55 -7.84 15.53
C LEU A 47 -3.59 -9.37 15.37
N ALA A 48 -2.99 -9.90 14.33
CA ALA A 48 -2.87 -11.35 14.13
C ALA A 48 -2.12 -12.01 15.29
N LYS A 49 -1.01 -11.43 15.74
CA LYS A 49 -0.25 -11.90 16.90
C LYS A 49 -1.10 -11.87 18.17
N ALA A 50 -1.88 -10.81 18.38
CA ALA A 50 -2.75 -10.69 19.55
C ALA A 50 -3.86 -11.74 19.58
N LEU A 51 -4.46 -12.04 18.41
CA LEU A 51 -5.52 -13.05 18.25
C LEU A 51 -5.01 -14.48 18.42
N LEU A 52 -3.74 -14.73 18.12
CA LEU A 52 -3.07 -16.03 18.30
C LEU A 52 -2.44 -16.18 19.69
N CYS A 53 -2.37 -15.09 20.47
CA CYS A 53 -1.74 -15.09 21.78
C CYS A 53 -2.49 -15.96 22.79
N GLU A 54 -1.78 -16.92 23.39
CA GLU A 54 -2.26 -17.85 24.42
C GLU A 54 -2.09 -17.34 25.87
N GLY A 55 -1.65 -16.08 26.03
CA GLY A 55 -1.57 -15.44 27.33
C GLY A 55 -2.94 -15.38 28.04
N SER A 56 -2.93 -15.21 29.38
CA SER A 56 -4.17 -15.12 30.17
C SER A 56 -5.10 -14.01 29.64
N GLU A 57 -6.42 -14.20 29.84
CA GLU A 57 -7.43 -13.19 29.41
C GLU A 57 -7.24 -11.82 30.07
N SER A 58 -6.66 -11.81 31.27
CA SER A 58 -6.37 -10.56 32.02
C SER A 58 -5.07 -9.87 31.56
N ALA A 59 -4.25 -10.51 30.74
CA ALA A 59 -3.02 -9.93 30.22
C ALA A 59 -3.30 -9.07 28.98
N ALA A 60 -2.52 -7.99 28.82
CA ALA A 60 -2.51 -7.23 27.57
C ALA A 60 -2.12 -8.16 26.39
N LYS A 61 -2.86 -8.10 25.30
CA LYS A 61 -2.58 -8.90 24.10
C LYS A 61 -1.94 -8.03 23.02
N PRO A 62 -0.89 -8.52 22.33
CA PRO A 62 -0.18 -9.78 22.59
C PRO A 62 0.67 -9.73 23.87
N CYS A 63 0.78 -10.81 24.61
CA CYS A 63 1.56 -10.83 25.86
C CYS A 63 3.08 -10.82 25.62
N ASN A 64 3.55 -11.14 24.42
CA ASN A 64 4.97 -11.22 24.01
C ASN A 64 5.84 -12.20 24.82
N GLN A 65 5.24 -13.12 25.58
CA GLN A 65 5.94 -14.05 26.47
C GLN A 65 5.54 -15.53 26.24
N CYS A 66 4.33 -15.81 25.74
CA CYS A 66 3.89 -17.17 25.46
C CYS A 66 4.55 -17.75 24.22
N GLU A 67 4.52 -19.09 24.10
CA GLU A 67 5.10 -19.82 22.95
C GLU A 67 4.47 -19.38 21.61
N ALA A 68 3.16 -19.15 21.57
CA ALA A 68 2.48 -18.67 20.38
C ALA A 68 3.03 -17.30 19.92
N CYS A 69 3.27 -16.35 20.84
CA CYS A 69 3.91 -15.08 20.50
C CYS A 69 5.34 -15.27 19.98
N HIS A 70 6.11 -16.19 20.58
CA HIS A 70 7.46 -16.49 20.14
C HIS A 70 7.47 -17.10 18.73
N TRP A 71 6.60 -18.09 18.47
CA TRP A 71 6.49 -18.70 17.13
C TRP A 71 6.02 -17.71 16.09
N PHE A 72 5.11 -16.79 16.45
CA PHE A 72 4.70 -15.73 15.55
C PHE A 72 5.88 -14.82 15.19
N ASP A 73 6.67 -14.38 16.17
CA ASP A 73 7.84 -13.55 15.96
C ASP A 73 8.95 -14.26 15.16
N THR A 74 9.04 -15.59 15.26
CA THR A 74 9.97 -16.41 14.46
C THR A 74 9.40 -16.82 13.09
N GLY A 75 8.18 -16.37 12.73
CA GLY A 75 7.55 -16.68 11.46
C GLY A 75 7.05 -18.12 11.31
N ASN A 76 7.06 -18.91 12.39
CA ASN A 76 6.78 -20.34 12.40
C ASN A 76 5.43 -20.70 13.03
N HIS A 77 4.53 -19.75 13.26
CA HIS A 77 3.24 -20.04 13.89
C HIS A 77 2.34 -20.87 12.96
N PRO A 78 1.96 -22.12 13.32
CA PRO A 78 1.27 -23.04 12.41
C PRO A 78 -0.15 -22.59 12.04
N ASP A 79 -0.78 -21.80 12.92
CA ASP A 79 -2.14 -21.28 12.73
C ASP A 79 -2.17 -19.83 12.18
N PHE A 80 -1.03 -19.31 11.67
CA PHE A 80 -0.95 -18.05 10.95
C PHE A 80 -0.74 -18.28 9.46
N ILE A 81 -1.66 -17.81 8.64
CA ILE A 81 -1.58 -17.89 7.18
C ILE A 81 -1.59 -16.48 6.63
N SER A 82 -0.64 -16.12 5.78
CA SER A 82 -0.58 -14.84 5.11
C SER A 82 -0.64 -15.00 3.59
N LEU A 83 -1.58 -14.30 2.97
CA LEU A 83 -1.71 -14.18 1.52
C LEU A 83 -1.32 -12.75 1.13
N VAL A 84 -0.05 -12.60 0.79
CA VAL A 84 0.55 -11.32 0.39
C VAL A 84 1.42 -11.52 -0.85
N PRO A 85 1.49 -10.55 -1.77
CA PRO A 85 2.43 -10.59 -2.89
C PRO A 85 3.88 -10.70 -2.42
N GLU A 86 4.76 -11.20 -3.26
CA GLU A 86 6.20 -11.33 -2.92
C GLU A 86 6.80 -10.00 -2.45
N THR A 87 6.39 -8.90 -3.05
CA THR A 87 6.82 -7.55 -2.69
C THR A 87 6.48 -7.15 -1.24
N HIS A 88 5.45 -7.74 -0.65
CA HIS A 88 4.99 -7.45 0.72
C HIS A 88 5.45 -8.50 1.74
N ARG A 89 5.99 -9.65 1.29
CA ARG A 89 6.48 -10.71 2.21
C ARG A 89 7.58 -10.22 3.14
N LYS A 90 8.42 -9.30 2.67
CA LYS A 90 9.49 -8.66 3.48
C LYS A 90 8.96 -7.89 4.70
N LEU A 91 7.66 -7.60 4.74
CA LEU A 91 7.00 -6.90 5.85
C LEU A 91 6.47 -7.86 6.94
N LEU A 92 6.49 -9.16 6.68
CA LEU A 92 6.09 -10.19 7.65
C LEU A 92 7.22 -10.47 8.65
N PRO A 93 6.91 -10.98 9.86
CA PRO A 93 7.94 -11.44 10.79
C PRO A 93 8.85 -12.50 10.13
N HIS A 94 10.16 -12.33 10.29
CA HIS A 94 11.20 -13.24 9.79
C HIS A 94 11.15 -13.59 8.29
N ALA A 95 10.85 -12.61 7.43
CA ALA A 95 10.99 -12.76 5.99
C ALA A 95 12.44 -13.08 5.54
N ASP A 96 13.43 -12.94 6.44
CA ASP A 96 14.86 -13.18 6.15
C ASP A 96 15.26 -14.68 6.22
N TYR A 97 14.35 -15.58 6.62
CA TYR A 97 14.58 -17.00 6.49
C TYR A 97 14.27 -17.42 5.05
N GLU A 98 15.28 -17.43 4.19
CA GLU A 98 15.32 -18.32 3.04
C GLU A 98 15.28 -19.76 3.60
N SER A 99 14.09 -20.32 3.72
CA SER A 99 13.95 -21.73 4.03
C SER A 99 14.42 -22.51 2.80
N ASP A 100 15.60 -23.12 2.88
CA ASP A 100 16.06 -24.14 1.91
C ASP A 100 15.06 -25.31 1.76
N ASP A 101 14.07 -25.39 2.65
CA ASP A 101 12.98 -26.36 2.69
C ASP A 101 11.65 -25.88 2.08
N ALA A 102 11.60 -24.72 1.45
CA ALA A 102 10.42 -24.39 0.64
C ALA A 102 10.29 -25.46 -0.46
N PRO A 103 9.10 -26.12 -0.64
CA PRO A 103 8.94 -27.14 -1.66
C PRO A 103 9.41 -26.58 -2.99
N LYS A 104 10.47 -27.15 -3.57
CA LYS A 104 11.07 -26.78 -4.85
C LYS A 104 9.95 -26.86 -5.89
N ARG A 105 9.26 -25.74 -6.11
CA ARG A 105 8.22 -25.61 -7.13
C ARG A 105 8.83 -25.93 -8.48
N GLY A 106 8.13 -26.80 -9.19
CA GLY A 106 8.49 -27.49 -10.41
C GLY A 106 9.37 -26.69 -11.37
N LYS A 107 10.26 -27.42 -12.03
CA LYS A 107 11.21 -26.97 -13.06
C LYS A 107 10.59 -25.88 -13.92
N ALA A 108 11.22 -24.68 -13.88
CA ALA A 108 10.89 -23.62 -14.79
C ALA A 108 10.91 -24.17 -16.23
N ALA A 109 9.82 -23.99 -16.95
CA ALA A 109 9.81 -24.15 -18.39
C ALA A 109 10.90 -23.22 -18.95
N ARG A 110 11.85 -23.78 -19.67
CA ARG A 110 12.85 -23.02 -20.41
C ARG A 110 12.11 -22.49 -21.64
N ASP A 111 12.04 -21.19 -21.75
CA ASP A 111 11.76 -20.58 -23.04
C ASP A 111 12.97 -20.83 -23.95
N ASP A 112 12.73 -21.08 -25.23
CA ASP A 112 13.64 -21.66 -26.21
C ASP A 112 14.82 -20.75 -26.60
N ASP A 113 14.98 -19.58 -25.98
CA ASP A 113 15.98 -18.56 -26.29
C ASP A 113 16.97 -18.24 -25.17
N GLY A 114 17.38 -19.20 -24.36
CA GLY A 114 18.68 -19.25 -23.67
C GLY A 114 19.13 -18.08 -22.77
N GLU A 115 18.40 -16.99 -22.61
CA GLU A 115 18.73 -15.89 -21.71
C GLU A 115 18.06 -16.06 -20.33
N PRO A 116 18.78 -15.77 -19.22
CA PRO A 116 18.19 -15.83 -17.90
C PRO A 116 17.16 -14.68 -17.75
N SER A 117 15.87 -15.00 -17.92
CA SER A 117 14.80 -14.04 -17.65
C SER A 117 14.86 -13.68 -16.16
N GLU A 118 15.14 -12.40 -15.85
CA GLU A 118 14.99 -11.85 -14.51
C GLU A 118 13.58 -12.18 -14.01
N LYS A 119 13.48 -12.98 -12.93
CA LYS A 119 12.19 -13.34 -12.31
C LYS A 119 11.53 -12.06 -11.83
N LYS A 120 10.57 -11.54 -12.58
CA LYS A 120 9.70 -10.44 -12.11
C LYS A 120 8.95 -10.91 -10.88
N GLU A 121 9.16 -10.26 -9.74
CA GLU A 121 8.43 -10.53 -8.50
C GLU A 121 6.91 -10.51 -8.77
N LYS A 122 6.21 -11.55 -8.31
CA LYS A 122 4.77 -11.66 -8.53
C LYS A 122 4.02 -10.62 -7.69
N LYS A 123 3.36 -9.69 -8.38
CA LYS A 123 2.55 -8.62 -7.75
C LYS A 123 1.11 -9.04 -7.40
N ILE A 124 0.67 -10.23 -7.83
CA ILE A 124 -0.71 -10.69 -7.74
C ILE A 124 -0.76 -11.94 -6.88
N ILE A 125 -1.76 -12.02 -5.99
CA ILE A 125 -2.08 -13.24 -5.23
C ILE A 125 -2.78 -14.20 -6.18
N SER A 126 -2.20 -15.40 -6.37
CA SER A 126 -2.73 -16.39 -7.30
C SER A 126 -3.93 -17.15 -6.73
N ILE A 127 -4.74 -17.75 -7.63
CA ILE A 127 -5.86 -18.61 -7.22
C ILE A 127 -5.37 -19.86 -6.50
N GLU A 128 -4.23 -20.42 -6.94
CA GLU A 128 -3.62 -21.61 -6.32
C GLU A 128 -3.20 -21.34 -4.88
N GLU A 129 -2.53 -20.21 -4.61
CA GLU A 129 -2.14 -19.80 -3.26
C GLU A 129 -3.36 -19.60 -2.37
N THR A 130 -4.41 -18.95 -2.90
CA THR A 130 -5.66 -18.75 -2.16
C THR A 130 -6.37 -20.07 -1.88
N ARG A 131 -6.44 -20.98 -2.88
CA ARG A 131 -7.07 -22.30 -2.74
C ARG A 131 -6.32 -23.15 -1.71
N GLN A 132 -5.00 -23.23 -1.79
CA GLN A 132 -4.17 -23.94 -0.82
C GLN A 132 -4.34 -23.42 0.60
N ALA A 133 -4.38 -22.07 0.76
CA ALA A 133 -4.63 -21.47 2.05
C ALA A 133 -6.00 -21.89 2.62
N ILE A 134 -7.05 -21.89 1.79
CA ILE A 134 -8.40 -22.27 2.19
C ILE A 134 -8.51 -23.78 2.45
N GLU A 135 -7.87 -24.64 1.66
CA GLU A 135 -7.82 -26.08 1.89
C GLU A 135 -7.16 -26.42 3.23
N ASN A 136 -6.07 -25.72 3.56
CA ASN A 136 -5.41 -25.86 4.85
C ASN A 136 -6.32 -25.51 6.04
N LEU A 137 -7.37 -24.67 5.83
CA LEU A 137 -8.33 -24.35 6.89
C LEU A 137 -9.22 -25.54 7.28
N SER A 138 -9.42 -26.48 6.37
CA SER A 138 -10.25 -27.68 6.62
C SER A 138 -9.63 -28.63 7.64
N ILE A 139 -8.32 -28.50 7.90
CA ILE A 139 -7.54 -29.41 8.79
C ILE A 139 -7.67 -29.02 10.28
N GLY A 140 -8.51 -28.06 10.67
CA GLY A 140 -8.62 -27.61 12.06
C GLY A 140 -7.38 -26.85 12.58
N SER A 141 -7.48 -26.20 13.75
CA SER A 141 -6.33 -25.52 14.39
C SER A 141 -5.35 -26.54 14.95
N HIS A 142 -4.05 -26.30 14.75
CA HIS A 142 -3.00 -27.19 15.27
C HIS A 142 -2.84 -27.08 16.79
N ARG A 143 -3.19 -25.93 17.37
CA ARG A 143 -3.06 -25.67 18.82
C ARG A 143 -4.39 -25.62 19.58
N GLY A 144 -5.52 -25.83 18.91
CA GLY A 144 -6.85 -25.75 19.51
C GLY A 144 -7.36 -24.33 19.80
N GLY A 145 -6.54 -23.29 19.53
CA GLY A 145 -6.89 -21.88 19.62
C GLY A 145 -7.41 -21.28 18.30
N ASN A 146 -7.29 -19.98 18.19
CA ASN A 146 -7.65 -19.27 16.95
C ASN A 146 -6.68 -19.60 15.81
N ARG A 147 -7.19 -19.56 14.59
CA ARG A 147 -6.43 -19.53 13.35
C ARG A 147 -6.67 -18.20 12.67
N VAL A 148 -5.62 -17.56 12.19
CA VAL A 148 -5.69 -16.23 11.57
C VAL A 148 -5.19 -16.26 10.15
N ILE A 149 -5.99 -15.69 9.24
CA ILE A 149 -5.64 -15.51 7.83
C ILE A 149 -5.58 -14.03 7.53
N LEU A 150 -4.40 -13.57 7.13
CA LEU A 150 -4.14 -12.19 6.73
C LEU A 150 -4.06 -12.10 5.21
N ILE A 151 -4.89 -11.26 4.60
CA ILE A 151 -4.89 -11.03 3.13
C ILE A 151 -4.66 -9.55 2.84
N TYR A 152 -3.60 -9.21 2.09
CA TYR A 152 -3.26 -7.84 1.70
C TYR A 152 -2.45 -7.78 0.40
N PRO A 153 -2.68 -6.84 -0.48
CA PRO A 153 -3.89 -6.00 -0.58
C PRO A 153 -5.05 -6.79 -1.21
N LEU A 154 -6.24 -6.66 -0.63
CA LEU A 154 -7.40 -7.45 -1.05
C LEU A 154 -7.83 -7.13 -2.49
N GLU A 155 -7.65 -5.90 -2.94
CA GLU A 155 -7.94 -5.45 -4.31
C GLU A 155 -7.01 -6.04 -5.38
N MET A 156 -5.93 -6.69 -4.99
CA MET A 156 -5.04 -7.43 -5.90
C MET A 156 -5.42 -8.92 -5.99
N LEU A 157 -6.42 -9.36 -5.24
CA LEU A 157 -6.95 -10.70 -5.34
C LEU A 157 -7.74 -10.84 -6.65
N ARG A 158 -7.43 -11.85 -7.45
CA ARG A 158 -8.18 -12.12 -8.70
C ARG A 158 -9.62 -12.51 -8.39
N SER A 159 -10.53 -12.21 -9.30
CA SER A 159 -11.97 -12.45 -9.11
C SER A 159 -12.30 -13.92 -8.81
N ASP A 160 -11.59 -14.86 -9.45
CA ASP A 160 -11.73 -16.29 -9.21
C ASP A 160 -11.24 -16.72 -7.81
N ALA A 161 -10.12 -16.17 -7.38
CA ALA A 161 -9.60 -16.36 -6.02
C ALA A 161 -10.50 -15.71 -4.95
N ALA A 162 -11.05 -14.53 -5.25
CA ALA A 162 -12.01 -13.84 -4.38
C ALA A 162 -13.30 -14.67 -4.20
N ASN A 163 -13.81 -15.30 -5.27
CA ASN A 163 -14.98 -16.17 -5.20
C ASN A 163 -14.73 -17.43 -4.35
N THR A 164 -13.52 -17.99 -4.40
CA THR A 164 -13.15 -19.13 -3.53
C THR A 164 -13.20 -18.74 -2.05
N LEU A 165 -12.82 -17.49 -1.71
CA LEU A 165 -12.86 -16.97 -0.35
C LEU A 165 -14.28 -16.76 0.18
N LEU A 166 -15.27 -16.46 -0.69
CA LEU A 166 -16.64 -16.14 -0.27
C LEU A 166 -17.29 -17.25 0.57
N LYS A 167 -17.12 -18.52 0.17
CA LYS A 167 -17.68 -19.66 0.91
C LYS A 167 -17.14 -19.73 2.35
N SER A 168 -15.84 -19.51 2.53
CA SER A 168 -15.21 -19.54 3.84
C SER A 168 -15.55 -18.30 4.69
N LEU A 169 -15.94 -17.18 4.08
CA LEU A 169 -16.44 -16.01 4.78
C LEU A 169 -17.91 -16.16 5.20
N GLU A 170 -18.71 -16.92 4.46
CA GLU A 170 -20.11 -17.24 4.80
C GLU A 170 -20.20 -18.28 5.92
N GLU A 171 -19.42 -19.35 5.80
CA GLU A 171 -19.36 -20.46 6.75
C GLU A 171 -17.90 -20.65 7.21
N PRO A 172 -17.40 -19.77 8.09
CA PRO A 172 -16.02 -19.85 8.53
C PRO A 172 -15.79 -21.14 9.33
N PRO A 173 -14.67 -21.86 9.08
CA PRO A 173 -14.29 -22.97 9.91
C PRO A 173 -14.15 -22.54 11.38
N ALA A 174 -14.37 -23.46 12.32
CA ALA A 174 -14.31 -23.17 13.75
C ALA A 174 -12.99 -22.45 14.12
N ASN A 175 -13.09 -21.43 14.97
CA ASN A 175 -11.97 -20.63 15.47
C ASN A 175 -11.11 -19.96 14.37
N THR A 176 -11.69 -19.73 13.17
CA THR A 176 -10.99 -19.08 12.07
C THR A 176 -11.36 -17.60 11.97
N ILE A 177 -10.35 -16.75 11.92
CA ILE A 177 -10.49 -15.29 11.81
C ILE A 177 -9.81 -14.79 10.54
N PHE A 178 -10.55 -14.07 9.72
CA PHE A 178 -10.05 -13.43 8.50
C PHE A 178 -9.76 -11.96 8.76
N ILE A 179 -8.51 -11.54 8.53
CA ILE A 179 -8.07 -10.15 8.55
C ILE A 179 -7.82 -9.75 7.10
N LEU A 180 -8.77 -9.06 6.51
CA LEU A 180 -8.69 -8.57 5.14
C LEU A 180 -8.31 -7.10 5.14
N LEU A 181 -7.33 -6.72 4.31
CA LEU A 181 -6.87 -5.33 4.21
C LEU A 181 -7.05 -4.80 2.80
N ALA A 182 -7.55 -3.56 2.72
CA ALA A 182 -7.67 -2.83 1.46
C ALA A 182 -7.21 -1.38 1.59
N ASP A 183 -6.51 -0.88 0.58
CA ASP A 183 -6.22 0.54 0.42
C ASP A 183 -7.43 1.27 -0.21
N ARG A 184 -8.18 0.57 -1.04
CA ARG A 184 -9.31 1.05 -1.82
C ARG A 184 -10.53 0.15 -1.61
N VAL A 185 -11.34 0.45 -0.60
CA VAL A 185 -12.57 -0.32 -0.29
C VAL A 185 -13.59 -0.33 -1.44
N ASP A 186 -13.57 0.70 -2.29
CA ASP A 186 -14.40 0.80 -3.49
C ASP A 186 -14.04 -0.23 -4.58
N ARG A 187 -12.85 -0.84 -4.50
CA ARG A 187 -12.39 -1.91 -5.41
C ARG A 187 -12.64 -3.31 -4.89
N VAL A 188 -12.98 -3.43 -3.61
CA VAL A 188 -13.31 -4.71 -3.01
C VAL A 188 -14.70 -5.13 -3.44
N LEU A 189 -14.86 -6.39 -3.84
CA LEU A 189 -16.15 -6.94 -4.27
C LEU A 189 -17.23 -6.67 -3.20
N PRO A 190 -18.41 -6.16 -3.58
CA PRO A 190 -19.51 -5.93 -2.65
C PRO A 190 -19.90 -7.18 -1.85
N THR A 191 -19.77 -8.35 -2.46
CA THR A 191 -20.02 -9.67 -1.84
C THR A 191 -19.08 -9.99 -0.70
N ILE A 192 -17.80 -9.59 -0.76
CA ILE A 192 -16.84 -9.73 0.35
C ILE A 192 -17.17 -8.68 1.43
N ARG A 193 -17.40 -7.43 1.01
CA ARG A 193 -17.68 -6.33 1.95
C ARG A 193 -18.90 -6.58 2.84
N SER A 194 -19.94 -7.20 2.30
CA SER A 194 -21.18 -7.51 3.05
C SER A 194 -21.01 -8.60 4.11
N ARG A 195 -19.92 -9.39 4.05
CA ARG A 195 -19.62 -10.49 4.98
C ARG A 195 -18.54 -10.16 6.00
N CYS A 196 -18.00 -8.95 5.95
CA CYS A 196 -16.95 -8.51 6.85
C CYS A 196 -17.41 -7.35 7.72
N ARG A 197 -16.96 -7.31 8.97
CA ARG A 197 -17.04 -6.10 9.77
C ARG A 197 -16.06 -5.06 9.23
N LEU A 198 -16.58 -3.94 8.75
CA LEU A 198 -15.74 -2.86 8.21
C LEU A 198 -15.09 -2.09 9.35
N LEU A 199 -13.76 -1.95 9.29
CA LEU A 199 -12.97 -1.11 10.17
C LEU A 199 -12.24 -0.06 9.33
N THR A 200 -12.44 1.21 9.66
CA THR A 200 -11.76 2.31 8.98
C THR A 200 -10.50 2.67 9.76
N ALA A 201 -9.35 2.54 9.13
CA ALA A 201 -8.09 3.01 9.69
C ALA A 201 -8.05 4.55 9.67
N PRO A 202 -7.95 5.22 10.83
CA PRO A 202 -7.87 6.67 10.90
C PRO A 202 -6.57 7.16 10.25
N ARG A 203 -6.64 8.34 9.63
CA ARG A 203 -5.45 9.03 9.11
C ARG A 203 -4.77 9.77 10.24
N PRO A 204 -3.43 9.83 10.25
CA PRO A 204 -2.74 10.73 11.16
C PRO A 204 -3.08 12.19 10.81
N ASP A 205 -3.19 13.05 11.82
CA ASP A 205 -3.03 14.47 11.55
C ASP A 205 -1.58 14.79 11.15
N ARG A 206 -1.35 15.98 10.57
CA ARG A 206 -0.03 16.33 10.04
C ARG A 206 1.04 16.33 11.14
N ALA A 207 0.72 16.82 12.33
CA ALA A 207 1.67 16.92 13.44
C ALA A 207 2.03 15.53 13.98
N GLN A 208 1.05 14.66 14.20
CA GLN A 208 1.26 13.28 14.63
C GLN A 208 2.11 12.49 13.62
N GLY A 209 1.76 12.60 12.32
CA GLY A 209 2.47 11.89 11.27
C GLY A 209 3.92 12.32 11.12
N LEU A 210 4.19 13.62 11.17
CA LEU A 210 5.55 14.18 11.11
C LEU A 210 6.37 13.83 12.34
N THR A 211 5.80 13.92 13.54
CA THR A 211 6.49 13.57 14.79
C THR A 211 6.90 12.10 14.77
N TRP A 212 5.99 11.21 14.39
CA TRP A 212 6.28 9.78 14.24
C TRP A 212 7.37 9.54 13.20
N LEU A 213 7.26 10.17 12.03
CA LEU A 213 8.23 10.01 10.94
C LEU A 213 9.62 10.47 11.35
N LYS A 214 9.76 11.66 11.97
CA LYS A 214 11.03 12.17 12.46
C LYS A 214 11.68 11.21 13.46
N ARG A 215 10.88 10.61 14.37
CA ARG A 215 11.35 9.59 15.31
C ARG A 215 11.84 8.33 14.60
N GLN A 216 11.14 7.84 13.57
CA GLN A 216 11.61 6.67 12.81
C GLN A 216 12.90 6.96 12.06
N LEU A 217 13.00 8.14 11.43
CA LEU A 217 14.20 8.56 10.70
C LEU A 217 15.42 8.70 11.59
N SER A 218 15.27 9.14 12.84
CA SER A 218 16.38 9.24 13.80
C SER A 218 16.99 7.88 14.17
N ASN A 219 16.24 6.79 14.00
CA ASN A 219 16.72 5.43 14.25
C ASN A 219 17.47 4.82 13.05
N ILE A 220 17.51 5.51 11.88
CA ILE A 220 18.19 5.02 10.69
C ILE A 220 19.59 5.65 10.62
N SER A 221 20.61 4.82 10.84
CA SER A 221 22.01 5.26 10.77
C SER A 221 22.38 5.80 9.39
N GLY A 222 22.98 6.99 9.34
CA GLY A 222 23.48 7.58 8.09
C GLY A 222 22.45 8.38 7.29
N LEU A 223 21.18 8.35 7.63
CA LEU A 223 20.15 9.14 6.95
C LEU A 223 20.08 10.55 7.55
N LYS A 224 20.80 11.50 6.92
CA LYS A 224 20.74 12.92 7.28
C LYS A 224 19.86 13.67 6.28
N MET A 225 18.74 14.21 6.74
CA MET A 225 17.84 15.05 5.94
C MET A 225 17.46 16.30 6.72
N SER A 226 17.25 17.41 5.99
CA SER A 226 16.71 18.61 6.62
C SER A 226 15.24 18.39 6.99
N GLU A 227 14.77 19.02 8.06
CA GLU A 227 13.36 18.95 8.46
C GLU A 227 12.42 19.42 7.34
N VAL A 228 12.82 20.48 6.63
CA VAL A 228 12.06 21.05 5.50
C VAL A 228 11.89 20.05 4.35
N ASP A 229 12.90 19.21 4.10
CA ASP A 229 12.80 18.19 3.06
C ASP A 229 11.87 17.06 3.48
N VAL A 230 11.94 16.63 4.74
CA VAL A 230 11.04 15.60 5.29
C VAL A 230 9.58 16.06 5.22
N GLU A 231 9.30 17.30 5.65
CA GLU A 231 7.93 17.86 5.60
C GLU A 231 7.43 17.99 4.16
N THR A 232 8.30 18.43 3.25
CA THR A 232 7.94 18.51 1.82
C THR A 232 7.54 17.15 1.25
N ILE A 233 8.36 16.13 1.48
CA ILE A 233 8.07 14.77 0.97
C ILE A 233 6.81 14.21 1.64
N TYR A 234 6.58 14.52 2.91
CA TYR A 234 5.38 14.13 3.64
C TYR A 234 4.12 14.69 2.98
N ASP A 235 4.11 15.98 2.68
CA ASP A 235 2.99 16.64 2.02
C ASP A 235 2.81 16.13 0.57
N GLU A 236 3.90 16.02 -0.20
CA GLU A 236 3.91 15.45 -1.56
C GLU A 236 3.34 14.03 -1.61
N GLN A 237 3.54 13.22 -0.56
CA GLN A 237 3.00 11.86 -0.47
C GLN A 237 1.61 11.79 0.17
N GLY A 238 0.98 12.93 0.40
CA GLY A 238 -0.40 13.01 0.89
C GLY A 238 -0.55 12.66 2.36
N GLY A 239 0.48 12.87 3.17
CA GLY A 239 0.43 12.65 4.60
C GLY A 239 0.40 11.16 4.99
N ALA A 240 1.12 10.31 4.26
CA ALA A 240 1.22 8.87 4.48
C ALA A 240 2.61 8.51 5.08
N PRO A 241 2.79 8.48 6.41
CA PRO A 241 4.11 8.40 7.05
C PRO A 241 4.93 7.17 6.66
N PHE A 242 4.29 6.00 6.52
CA PHE A 242 4.98 4.77 6.13
C PHE A 242 5.44 4.83 4.66
N SER A 243 4.62 5.33 3.74
CA SER A 243 5.04 5.51 2.34
C SER A 243 6.21 6.50 2.23
N VAL A 244 6.21 7.56 3.06
CA VAL A 244 7.34 8.51 3.13
C VAL A 244 8.59 7.82 3.63
N LEU A 245 8.48 7.04 4.70
CA LEU A 245 9.62 6.30 5.27
C LEU A 245 10.21 5.34 4.24
N ASP A 246 9.39 4.55 3.56
CA ASP A 246 9.82 3.63 2.50
C ASP A 246 10.55 4.39 1.36
N SER A 247 9.99 5.52 0.94
CA SER A 247 10.60 6.38 -0.10
C SER A 247 11.95 6.95 0.31
N LEU A 248 12.11 7.31 1.59
CA LEU A 248 13.36 7.85 2.11
C LEU A 248 14.43 6.77 2.28
N VAL A 249 14.03 5.58 2.73
CA VAL A 249 14.91 4.41 2.83
C VAL A 249 15.39 3.96 1.46
N ALA A 250 14.49 3.87 0.47
CA ALA A 250 14.84 3.53 -0.92
C ALA A 250 15.89 4.52 -1.49
N ARG A 251 15.68 5.82 -1.28
CA ARG A 251 16.65 6.86 -1.69
C ARG A 251 18.00 6.75 -0.99
N HIS A 252 18.01 6.35 0.27
CA HIS A 252 19.26 6.18 1.06
C HIS A 252 20.08 5.01 0.54
N ASN A 253 19.41 3.91 0.18
CA ASN A 253 20.07 2.70 -0.31
C ASN A 253 20.67 2.86 -1.72
N LYS A 254 20.37 3.96 -2.42
CA LYS A 254 20.86 4.27 -3.79
C LYS A 254 20.72 3.12 -4.79
N ASP A 255 19.68 2.33 -4.63
CA ASP A 255 19.37 1.29 -5.62
C ASP A 255 18.59 1.92 -6.77
N ASP A 256 19.30 2.30 -7.83
CA ASP A 256 18.71 2.90 -9.03
C ASP A 256 17.82 1.91 -9.81
N LYS A 257 17.87 0.63 -9.48
CA LYS A 257 17.01 -0.41 -10.07
C LYS A 257 15.74 -0.65 -9.26
N ASP A 258 15.67 -0.13 -8.03
CA ASP A 258 14.49 -0.25 -7.21
C ASP A 258 13.30 0.49 -7.84
N GLU A 259 12.19 -0.21 -8.03
CA GLU A 259 10.97 0.30 -8.68
C GLU A 259 10.41 1.56 -8.00
N LEU A 260 10.56 1.66 -6.68
CA LEU A 260 10.12 2.83 -5.91
C LEU A 260 11.02 4.04 -6.19
N THR A 261 12.34 3.82 -6.24
CA THR A 261 13.32 4.88 -6.59
C THR A 261 13.04 5.42 -7.99
N ILE A 262 12.83 4.54 -8.98
CA ILE A 262 12.45 4.93 -10.35
C ILE A 262 11.16 5.74 -10.33
N SER A 263 10.15 5.32 -9.56
CA SER A 263 8.84 5.99 -9.51
C SER A 263 8.93 7.39 -8.87
N ILE A 264 9.77 7.57 -7.86
CA ILE A 264 10.01 8.88 -7.23
C ILE A 264 10.70 9.84 -8.19
N GLN A 265 11.74 9.39 -8.90
CA GLN A 265 12.45 10.20 -9.88
C GLN A 265 11.54 10.61 -11.04
N ALA A 266 10.78 9.64 -11.58
CA ALA A 266 9.82 9.88 -12.65
C ALA A 266 8.70 10.85 -12.22
N SER A 267 8.19 10.73 -10.99
CA SER A 267 7.18 11.64 -10.46
C SER A 267 7.69 13.09 -10.38
N ARG A 268 8.94 13.29 -9.95
CA ARG A 268 9.54 14.63 -9.94
C ARG A 268 9.65 15.21 -11.33
N TYR A 269 10.11 14.43 -12.30
CA TYR A 269 10.18 14.87 -13.68
C TYR A 269 8.79 15.18 -14.23
N LEU A 270 7.79 14.37 -13.95
CA LEU A 270 6.39 14.59 -14.31
C LEU A 270 5.88 15.92 -13.76
N LEU A 271 6.09 16.22 -12.48
CA LEU A 271 5.65 17.46 -11.86
C LEU A 271 6.35 18.69 -12.44
N GLN A 272 7.65 18.60 -12.70
CA GLN A 272 8.39 19.68 -13.40
C GLN A 272 7.83 19.94 -14.81
N SER A 273 7.43 18.89 -15.52
CA SER A 273 6.82 19.00 -16.84
C SER A 273 5.39 19.60 -16.73
N MET A 274 4.57 19.13 -15.77
CA MET A 274 3.23 19.68 -15.53
C MET A 274 3.25 21.14 -15.08
N ALA A 275 4.29 21.60 -14.41
CA ALA A 275 4.50 23.00 -14.04
C ALA A 275 4.59 23.95 -15.26
N GLN A 276 4.86 23.42 -16.46
CA GLN A 276 4.90 24.21 -17.71
C GLN A 276 3.48 24.50 -18.29
N GLY A 277 2.44 23.85 -17.73
CA GLY A 277 1.06 24.03 -18.17
C GLY A 277 0.85 23.68 -19.64
N GLY A 278 0.29 24.62 -20.43
CA GLY A 278 0.03 24.43 -21.86
C GLY A 278 1.29 24.22 -22.74
N ARG A 279 2.48 24.50 -22.20
CA ARG A 279 3.76 24.30 -22.93
C ARG A 279 4.39 22.94 -22.65
N ILE A 280 3.71 22.03 -21.94
CA ILE A 280 4.23 20.69 -21.64
C ILE A 280 4.54 19.91 -22.92
N ASN A 281 5.73 19.32 -22.99
CA ASN A 281 6.03 18.32 -24.00
C ASN A 281 5.57 16.95 -23.49
N TRP A 282 4.31 16.63 -23.76
CA TRP A 282 3.65 15.44 -23.23
C TRP A 282 4.23 14.12 -23.78
N LEU A 283 4.75 14.10 -25.03
CA LEU A 283 5.42 12.92 -25.61
C LEU A 283 6.73 12.61 -24.88
N ASP A 284 7.61 13.60 -24.72
CA ASP A 284 8.89 13.44 -24.02
C ASP A 284 8.66 13.09 -22.53
N THR A 285 7.64 13.71 -21.92
CA THR A 285 7.29 13.41 -20.52
C THR A 285 6.83 11.96 -20.35
N ALA A 286 5.95 11.47 -21.22
CA ALA A 286 5.50 10.07 -21.18
C ALA A 286 6.64 9.10 -21.42
N GLU A 287 7.54 9.40 -22.41
CA GLU A 287 8.72 8.57 -22.71
C GLU A 287 9.65 8.43 -21.51
N LYS A 288 9.90 9.51 -20.76
CA LYS A 288 10.82 9.50 -19.63
C LYS A 288 10.22 8.90 -18.35
N THR A 289 8.89 8.81 -18.27
CA THR A 289 8.20 8.39 -17.04
C THR A 289 7.53 7.03 -17.13
N HIS A 290 7.36 6.43 -18.32
CA HIS A 290 6.57 5.20 -18.50
C HIS A 290 7.11 3.96 -17.78
N LYS A 291 8.40 3.94 -17.40
CA LYS A 291 9.03 2.83 -16.64
C LYS A 291 8.63 2.80 -15.16
N ALA A 292 8.11 3.90 -14.66
CA ALA A 292 7.67 4.01 -13.27
C ALA A 292 6.33 3.28 -13.04
N GLN A 293 6.02 3.04 -11.78
CA GLN A 293 4.70 2.52 -11.40
C GLN A 293 3.60 3.51 -11.81
N TYR A 294 2.71 3.07 -12.71
CA TYR A 294 1.63 3.90 -13.22
C TYR A 294 0.73 4.45 -12.11
N ALA A 295 0.41 3.61 -11.12
CA ALA A 295 -0.38 4.02 -9.94
C ALA A 295 0.27 5.16 -9.15
N PHE A 296 1.61 5.18 -9.05
CA PHE A 296 2.36 6.23 -8.35
C PHE A 296 2.29 7.57 -9.12
N LEU A 297 2.46 7.53 -10.44
CA LEU A 297 2.36 8.70 -11.31
C LEU A 297 0.94 9.27 -11.30
N LEU A 298 -0.09 8.43 -11.40
CA LEU A 298 -1.49 8.86 -11.28
C LEU A 298 -1.78 9.55 -9.95
N ALA A 299 -1.26 9.03 -8.84
CA ALA A 299 -1.43 9.66 -7.54
C ALA A 299 -0.78 11.05 -7.49
N SER A 300 0.39 11.22 -8.10
CA SER A 300 1.08 12.50 -8.19
C SER A 300 0.30 13.50 -9.05
N MET A 301 -0.23 13.06 -10.21
CA MET A 301 -1.10 13.88 -11.05
C MET A 301 -2.37 14.32 -10.30
N GLN A 302 -3.03 13.41 -9.60
CA GLN A 302 -4.24 13.71 -8.83
C GLN A 302 -3.99 14.76 -7.75
N ARG A 303 -2.87 14.65 -7.01
CA ARG A 303 -2.49 15.65 -5.99
C ARG A 303 -2.21 17.01 -6.62
N TRP A 304 -1.50 17.05 -7.75
CA TRP A 304 -1.23 18.28 -8.50
C TRP A 304 -2.52 18.96 -8.95
N ILE A 305 -3.44 18.21 -9.53
CA ILE A 305 -4.73 18.75 -9.99
C ILE A 305 -5.61 19.16 -8.82
N SER A 306 -5.58 18.44 -7.70
CA SER A 306 -6.27 18.84 -6.47
C SER A 306 -5.80 20.21 -5.97
N ASP A 307 -4.48 20.43 -5.95
CA ASP A 307 -3.90 21.71 -5.55
C ASP A 307 -4.23 22.81 -6.55
N LEU A 308 -4.16 22.52 -7.86
CA LEU A 308 -4.57 23.48 -8.90
C LEU A 308 -6.05 23.87 -8.75
N GLN A 309 -6.94 22.91 -8.49
CA GLN A 309 -8.36 23.19 -8.22
C GLN A 309 -8.56 24.05 -6.98
N SER A 310 -7.81 23.76 -5.88
CA SER A 310 -7.83 24.58 -4.67
C SER A 310 -7.45 26.03 -4.98
N VAL A 311 -6.34 26.22 -5.68
CA VAL A 311 -5.86 27.58 -6.04
C VAL A 311 -6.81 28.31 -6.99
N VAL A 312 -7.43 27.61 -7.96
CA VAL A 312 -8.48 28.19 -8.82
C VAL A 312 -9.67 28.73 -8.02
N GLN A 313 -9.98 28.09 -6.88
CA GLN A 313 -11.05 28.47 -5.97
C GLN A 313 -10.60 29.50 -4.89
N GLY A 314 -9.36 30.00 -4.96
CA GLY A 314 -8.81 30.95 -4.01
C GLY A 314 -8.25 30.32 -2.73
N GLY A 315 -8.12 28.98 -2.67
CA GLY A 315 -7.49 28.26 -1.57
C GLY A 315 -5.98 28.12 -1.75
N GLU A 316 -5.34 27.45 -0.79
CA GLU A 316 -3.91 27.17 -0.81
C GLU A 316 -3.62 25.72 -1.26
N PRO A 317 -2.43 25.46 -1.87
CA PRO A 317 -2.00 24.12 -2.22
C PRO A 317 -1.68 23.33 -0.96
N ARG A 318 -2.21 22.11 -0.89
CA ARG A 318 -2.01 21.18 0.25
C ARG A 318 -0.80 20.26 0.06
N TYR A 319 -0.62 19.74 -1.15
CA TYR A 319 0.36 18.70 -1.46
C TYR A 319 1.68 19.27 -1.95
N TYR A 320 1.63 20.37 -2.66
CA TYR A 320 2.80 21.03 -3.29
C TYR A 320 2.93 22.50 -2.89
N PRO A 321 3.05 22.82 -1.59
CA PRO A 321 3.10 24.23 -1.14
C PRO A 321 4.31 25.00 -1.70
N LYS A 322 5.43 24.30 -2.00
CA LYS A 322 6.59 24.91 -2.68
C LYS A 322 6.29 25.40 -4.11
N HIS A 323 5.23 24.90 -4.73
CA HIS A 323 4.80 25.27 -6.09
C HIS A 323 3.66 26.30 -6.11
N VAL A 324 3.38 26.99 -5.01
CA VAL A 324 2.24 27.94 -4.90
C VAL A 324 2.25 28.97 -6.00
N THR A 325 3.39 29.62 -6.29
CA THR A 325 3.51 30.65 -7.34
C THR A 325 3.26 30.09 -8.74
N THR A 326 3.75 28.88 -9.02
CA THR A 326 3.52 28.16 -10.27
C THR A 326 2.03 27.84 -10.43
N LEU A 327 1.41 27.27 -9.40
CA LEU A 327 -0.01 26.92 -9.40
C LEU A 327 -0.91 28.17 -9.55
N GLN A 328 -0.54 29.29 -8.93
CA GLN A 328 -1.22 30.58 -9.14
C GLN A 328 -1.09 31.09 -10.59
N GLY A 329 0.08 30.93 -11.22
CA GLY A 329 0.26 31.23 -12.64
C GLY A 329 -0.61 30.37 -13.54
N LEU A 330 -0.64 29.05 -13.25
CA LEU A 330 -1.46 28.08 -14.00
C LEU A 330 -2.96 28.30 -13.80
N SER A 331 -3.40 28.65 -12.58
CA SER A 331 -4.82 28.86 -12.27
C SER A 331 -5.45 29.99 -13.09
N ARG A 332 -4.67 31.03 -13.42
CA ARG A 332 -5.13 32.16 -14.26
C ARG A 332 -5.37 31.78 -15.72
N MET A 333 -4.71 30.71 -16.18
CA MET A 333 -4.78 30.22 -17.57
C MET A 333 -5.69 29.00 -17.71
N ALA A 334 -6.07 28.37 -16.61
CA ALA A 334 -6.79 27.11 -16.61
C ALA A 334 -8.27 27.32 -16.97
N ASN A 335 -8.77 26.54 -17.93
CA ASN A 335 -10.21 26.42 -18.17
C ASN A 335 -10.80 25.43 -17.11
N VAL A 336 -11.70 25.97 -16.29
CA VAL A 336 -12.29 25.21 -15.15
C VAL A 336 -13.06 23.97 -15.62
N GLN A 337 -13.78 24.05 -16.72
CA GLN A 337 -14.56 22.91 -17.24
C GLN A 337 -13.62 21.78 -17.72
N LYS A 338 -12.56 22.14 -18.48
CA LYS A 338 -11.54 21.18 -18.92
C LYS A 338 -10.79 20.58 -17.73
N LEU A 339 -10.51 21.38 -16.69
CA LEU A 339 -9.88 20.91 -15.45
C LEU A 339 -10.74 19.85 -14.73
N LEU A 340 -12.04 20.08 -14.62
CA LEU A 340 -12.99 19.13 -14.04
C LEU A 340 -13.14 17.85 -14.90
N GLN A 341 -13.12 17.99 -16.22
CA GLN A 341 -13.13 16.85 -17.14
C GLN A 341 -11.86 16.00 -16.97
N PHE A 342 -10.70 16.67 -16.90
CA PHE A 342 -9.44 15.97 -16.67
C PHE A 342 -9.40 15.26 -15.32
N TRP A 343 -9.94 15.87 -14.25
CA TRP A 343 -10.10 15.19 -12.97
C TRP A 343 -10.90 13.89 -13.09
N LYS A 344 -12.03 13.91 -13.83
CA LYS A 344 -12.81 12.70 -14.09
C LYS A 344 -12.01 11.64 -14.85
N SER A 345 -11.21 12.05 -15.84
CA SER A 345 -10.32 11.13 -16.57
C SER A 345 -9.27 10.50 -15.66
N LEU A 346 -8.67 11.26 -14.73
CA LEU A 346 -7.75 10.72 -13.73
C LEU A 346 -8.41 9.72 -12.78
N VAL A 347 -9.64 10.00 -12.33
CA VAL A 347 -10.42 9.08 -11.49
C VAL A 347 -10.73 7.79 -12.24
N GLN A 348 -11.08 7.88 -13.53
CA GLN A 348 -11.32 6.72 -14.37
C GLN A 348 -10.04 5.92 -14.62
N ALA A 349 -8.94 6.57 -14.96
CA ALA A 349 -7.63 5.94 -15.13
C ALA A 349 -7.19 5.20 -13.85
N ARG A 350 -7.46 5.78 -12.70
CA ARG A 350 -7.20 5.16 -11.39
C ARG A 350 -7.97 3.87 -11.16
N ARG A 351 -9.16 3.72 -11.75
CA ARG A 351 -9.95 2.47 -11.66
C ARG A 351 -9.30 1.32 -12.44
N HIS A 352 -8.54 1.64 -13.49
CA HIS A 352 -7.94 0.69 -14.41
C HIS A 352 -6.40 0.67 -14.34
N GLU A 353 -5.81 1.15 -13.24
CA GLU A 353 -4.35 1.31 -13.10
C GLU A 353 -3.55 -0.01 -13.19
N ASN A 354 -4.21 -1.15 -12.99
CA ASN A 354 -3.60 -2.48 -13.10
C ASN A 354 -3.89 -3.15 -14.47
N HIS A 355 -4.46 -2.42 -15.43
CA HIS A 355 -4.76 -2.97 -16.74
C HIS A 355 -3.47 -3.15 -17.56
N PRO A 356 -3.29 -4.25 -18.31
CA PRO A 356 -2.05 -4.57 -19.03
C PRO A 356 -1.74 -3.67 -20.25
N LEU A 357 -2.50 -2.60 -20.48
CA LEU A 357 -2.17 -1.62 -21.52
C LEU A 357 -0.84 -0.94 -21.23
N ALA A 358 -0.08 -0.65 -22.28
CA ALA A 358 1.20 0.02 -22.18
C ALA A 358 1.07 1.36 -21.42
N ASN A 359 1.75 1.48 -20.27
CA ASN A 359 1.74 2.67 -19.41
C ASN A 359 2.02 3.96 -20.20
N ARG A 360 2.90 3.88 -21.20
CA ARG A 360 3.26 5.00 -22.07
C ARG A 360 2.04 5.61 -22.76
N ILE A 361 1.23 4.79 -23.45
CA ILE A 361 0.06 5.27 -24.21
C ILE A 361 -0.97 5.92 -23.27
N GLN A 362 -1.17 5.33 -22.09
CA GLN A 362 -2.07 5.88 -21.09
C GLN A 362 -1.58 7.25 -20.57
N LEU A 363 -0.28 7.38 -20.32
CA LEU A 363 0.34 8.65 -19.92
C LEU A 363 0.27 9.69 -21.02
N GLU A 364 0.56 9.34 -22.27
CA GLU A 364 0.43 10.24 -23.43
C GLU A 364 -0.98 10.81 -23.54
N ALA A 365 -2.01 9.94 -23.42
CA ALA A 365 -3.39 10.36 -23.46
C ALA A 365 -3.75 11.33 -22.32
N LEU A 366 -3.33 11.05 -21.09
CA LEU A 366 -3.61 11.92 -19.95
C LEU A 366 -2.84 13.24 -20.04
N LEU A 367 -1.58 13.21 -20.41
CA LEU A 367 -0.76 14.43 -20.51
C LEU A 367 -1.20 15.35 -21.65
N SER A 368 -1.66 14.78 -22.78
CA SER A 368 -2.29 15.52 -23.86
C SER A 368 -3.59 16.22 -23.38
N GLN A 369 -4.44 15.53 -22.61
CA GLN A 369 -5.63 16.14 -22.00
C GLN A 369 -5.26 17.22 -20.98
N TYR A 370 -4.20 17.02 -20.20
CA TYR A 370 -3.69 18.04 -19.27
C TYR A 370 -3.30 19.34 -20.00
N GLN A 371 -2.56 19.21 -21.11
CA GLN A 371 -2.18 20.37 -21.94
C GLN A 371 -3.39 21.19 -22.38
N GLN A 372 -4.49 20.52 -22.75
CA GLN A 372 -5.72 21.16 -23.24
C GLN A 372 -6.43 22.02 -22.17
N ILE A 373 -6.12 21.82 -20.87
CA ILE A 373 -6.67 22.66 -19.79
C ILE A 373 -6.29 24.13 -19.99
N PHE A 374 -5.13 24.40 -20.58
CA PHE A 374 -4.54 25.72 -20.76
C PHE A 374 -4.64 26.26 -22.20
N GLY A 375 -5.25 25.50 -23.09
CA GLY A 375 -5.52 25.93 -24.46
C GLY A 375 -6.85 26.67 -24.56
N SER A 376 -6.86 27.76 -25.32
CA SER A 376 -8.06 28.50 -25.71
C SER A 376 -9.06 27.61 -26.46
#